data_3c3c2bc07e10c90ee0d1d4fdde6cb92f
#
_entry.id   3c3c2bc07e10c90ee0d1d4fdde6cb92f
#
_cell.length_a   1.000
_cell.length_b   1.000
_cell.length_c   1.000
_cell.angle_alpha   90.00
_cell.angle_beta   90.00
_cell.angle_gamma   90.00
#
_symmetry.space_group_name_H-M   'P 1'
#
loop_
_entity.id
_entity.type
_entity.pdbx_description
1 polymer ?
#
loop_
_entity_poly.entity_id
_entity_poly.type
_entity_poly.pdbx_seq_one_letter_code
_entity_poly.pdbx_strand_id
1 'polypeptide(L)'
;NMFFFFSLFLCSSISAQSNYEKDPESCTSIMVGKKATTDGSVITSHTCDSWYRTWVDMVPAQTYEKDTTMAIYDGRMHTEWITDMTKVTVKGEIPQVRQTYAFMDTSYPCMNEKQLGIGETTITGKRELRNPKGMFMIEELQRVALQRCTTAREAIKLMGELIKTYGYADSGECLT
;
A
#
# COMPACT_ATOMS: atom_id res chain seq x y z
N ASN A 1 66.17 17.10 -10.67
CA ASN A 1 65.07 17.25 -11.65
C ASN A 1 64.07 16.12 -11.45
N MET A 2 63.01 16.42 -10.67
CA MET A 2 61.97 15.47 -10.32
C MET A 2 60.71 15.90 -11.10
N PHE A 3 60.37 15.15 -12.14
CA PHE A 3 59.16 15.38 -12.91
C PHE A 3 57.96 14.80 -12.20
N PHE A 4 57.05 15.64 -11.72
CA PHE A 4 55.73 15.24 -11.21
C PHE A 4 54.78 15.07 -12.41
N PHE A 5 54.35 13.84 -12.68
CA PHE A 5 53.24 13.56 -13.57
C PHE A 5 51.91 13.79 -12.86
N PHE A 6 51.20 14.83 -13.16
CA PHE A 6 49.83 15.07 -12.77
C PHE A 6 48.94 14.29 -13.73
N SER A 7 48.40 13.16 -13.28
CA SER A 7 47.41 12.39 -14.00
C SER A 7 46.03 13.02 -13.74
N LEU A 8 45.48 13.77 -14.68
CA LEU A 8 44.11 14.24 -14.65
C LEU A 8 43.20 13.05 -14.93
N PHE A 9 42.54 12.55 -13.88
CA PHE A 9 41.40 11.69 -14.05
C PHE A 9 40.20 12.54 -14.52
N LEU A 10 39.89 12.49 -15.80
CA LEU A 10 38.59 12.93 -16.32
C LEU A 10 37.55 11.93 -15.81
N CYS A 11 36.82 12.33 -14.78
CA CYS A 11 35.58 11.65 -14.37
C CYS A 11 34.51 12.05 -15.40
N SER A 12 34.37 11.26 -16.47
CA SER A 12 33.24 11.38 -17.38
C SER A 12 32.01 10.88 -16.63
N SER A 13 31.17 11.82 -16.19
CA SER A 13 29.83 11.54 -15.71
C SER A 13 29.04 10.95 -16.89
N ILE A 14 28.88 9.63 -16.87
CA ILE A 14 27.90 8.97 -17.74
C ILE A 14 26.53 9.33 -17.16
N SER A 15 25.94 10.39 -17.68
CA SER A 15 24.50 10.62 -17.50
C SER A 15 23.78 9.55 -18.30
N ALA A 16 23.43 8.47 -17.65
CA ALA A 16 22.40 7.57 -18.16
C ALA A 16 21.11 8.38 -18.18
N GLN A 17 20.83 9.05 -19.28
CA GLN A 17 19.46 9.47 -19.58
C GLN A 17 18.68 8.21 -19.84
N SER A 18 18.07 7.66 -18.78
CA SER A 18 17.00 6.70 -18.94
C SER A 18 15.86 7.45 -19.60
N ASN A 19 15.62 7.18 -20.88
CA ASN A 19 14.31 7.40 -21.47
C ASN A 19 13.32 6.43 -20.80
N TYR A 20 13.01 6.70 -19.54
CA TYR A 20 11.78 6.19 -18.94
C TYR A 20 10.67 6.97 -19.65
N GLU A 21 10.21 6.48 -20.79
CA GLU A 21 8.82 6.68 -21.17
C GLU A 21 8.02 6.40 -19.90
N LYS A 22 7.14 7.34 -19.54
CA LYS A 22 6.25 7.25 -18.40
C LYS A 22 5.58 5.89 -18.39
N ASP A 23 6.24 4.92 -17.76
CA ASP A 23 5.58 3.68 -17.41
C ASP A 23 4.67 4.02 -16.22
N PRO A 24 3.36 4.07 -16.44
CA PRO A 24 2.44 4.49 -15.40
C PRO A 24 2.46 3.40 -14.34
N GLU A 25 2.90 3.76 -13.15
CA GLU A 25 2.71 2.98 -11.93
C GLU A 25 3.31 1.56 -12.01
N SER A 26 4.57 1.46 -11.64
CA SER A 26 5.27 0.19 -11.44
C SER A 26 5.58 0.00 -9.97
N CYS A 27 5.41 -1.21 -9.47
CA CYS A 27 5.77 -1.56 -8.10
C CYS A 27 6.65 -2.81 -8.10
N THR A 28 7.53 -2.92 -7.10
CA THR A 28 8.36 -4.10 -6.89
C THR A 28 8.13 -4.62 -5.48
N SER A 29 7.81 -5.91 -5.36
CA SER A 29 7.69 -6.57 -4.06
C SER A 29 8.80 -7.57 -3.83
N ILE A 30 9.32 -7.62 -2.60
CA ILE A 30 10.27 -8.60 -2.12
C ILE A 30 9.64 -9.32 -0.93
N MET A 31 9.60 -10.66 -1.00
CA MET A 31 9.10 -11.49 0.08
C MET A 31 10.17 -12.45 0.55
N VAL A 32 10.36 -12.53 1.87
CA VAL A 32 11.30 -13.48 2.49
C VAL A 32 10.52 -14.33 3.49
N GLY A 33 10.40 -15.61 3.19
CA GLY A 33 9.71 -16.57 4.07
C GLY A 33 10.60 -17.00 5.25
N LYS A 34 9.97 -17.50 6.31
CA LYS A 34 10.62 -17.88 7.57
C LYS A 34 11.79 -18.88 7.48
N LYS A 35 11.92 -19.61 6.37
CA LYS A 35 13.03 -20.53 6.13
C LYS A 35 14.25 -19.86 5.50
N ALA A 36 14.14 -18.62 5.06
CA ALA A 36 15.18 -17.85 4.42
C ALA A 36 15.72 -16.72 5.33
N THR A 37 15.22 -16.60 6.54
CA THR A 37 15.68 -15.69 7.58
C THR A 37 16.42 -16.47 8.67
N THR A 38 17.33 -15.80 9.38
CA THR A 38 18.15 -16.41 10.45
C THR A 38 17.34 -16.64 11.74
N ASP A 39 16.30 -15.86 11.96
CA ASP A 39 15.47 -15.83 13.17
C ASP A 39 14.05 -16.37 12.96
N GLY A 40 13.72 -16.83 11.73
CA GLY A 40 12.40 -17.32 11.38
C GLY A 40 11.36 -16.23 11.14
N SER A 41 11.76 -14.95 11.03
CA SER A 41 10.87 -13.86 10.67
C SER A 41 10.40 -13.98 9.22
N VAL A 42 9.27 -13.34 8.92
CA VAL A 42 8.78 -13.13 7.55
C VAL A 42 8.96 -11.65 7.23
N ILE A 43 9.51 -11.35 6.07
CA ILE A 43 9.75 -9.97 5.63
C ILE A 43 8.99 -9.75 4.33
N THR A 44 8.26 -8.65 4.24
CA THR A 44 7.74 -8.12 2.99
C THR A 44 8.19 -6.67 2.84
N SER A 45 8.53 -6.29 1.62
CA SER A 45 8.87 -4.92 1.25
C SER A 45 8.33 -4.67 -0.15
N HIS A 46 7.88 -3.45 -0.41
CA HIS A 46 7.42 -3.05 -1.74
C HIS A 46 7.76 -1.58 -2.01
N THR A 47 7.87 -1.23 -3.28
CA THR A 47 7.97 0.15 -3.76
C THR A 47 6.62 0.59 -4.29
N CYS A 48 6.42 1.91 -4.33
CA CYS A 48 5.27 2.56 -4.95
C CYS A 48 5.81 3.62 -5.89
N ASP A 49 5.90 3.30 -7.19
CA ASP A 49 6.61 4.10 -8.18
C ASP A 49 5.64 5.06 -8.89
N SER A 50 5.03 5.99 -8.15
CA SER A 50 4.11 7.01 -8.65
C SER A 50 4.00 8.20 -7.69
N TRP A 51 3.07 9.12 -7.96
CA TRP A 51 2.81 10.30 -7.16
C TRP A 51 1.89 9.96 -5.99
N TYR A 52 2.44 9.28 -4.97
CA TYR A 52 1.74 8.95 -3.74
C TYR A 52 2.14 9.91 -2.62
N ARG A 53 1.32 9.94 -1.58
CA ARG A 53 1.67 10.64 -0.34
C ARG A 53 2.92 10.02 0.28
N THR A 54 3.76 10.85 0.88
CA THR A 54 5.05 10.44 1.44
C THR A 54 5.11 10.51 2.96
N TRP A 55 3.98 10.73 3.62
CA TRP A 55 3.90 10.76 5.07
C TRP A 55 3.52 9.39 5.63
N VAL A 56 3.88 9.18 6.89
CA VAL A 56 3.52 8.00 7.68
C VAL A 56 2.74 8.49 8.89
N ASP A 57 1.63 7.82 9.19
CA ASP A 57 0.82 8.06 10.37
C ASP A 57 0.59 6.78 11.15
N MET A 58 0.47 6.91 12.46
CA MET A 58 0.11 5.82 13.36
C MET A 58 -1.33 5.99 13.80
N VAL A 59 -2.23 5.27 13.15
CA VAL A 59 -3.65 5.26 13.52
C VAL A 59 -3.82 4.42 14.79
N PRO A 60 -4.30 5.01 15.91
CA PRO A 60 -4.44 4.28 17.16
C PRO A 60 -5.58 3.26 17.11
N ALA A 61 -5.48 2.23 17.94
CA ALA A 61 -6.60 1.34 18.23
C ALA A 61 -7.77 2.14 18.81
N GLN A 62 -8.98 1.81 18.41
CA GLN A 62 -10.19 2.52 18.84
C GLN A 62 -11.30 1.56 19.23
N THR A 63 -12.18 2.05 20.12
CA THR A 63 -13.44 1.38 20.47
C THR A 63 -14.60 2.21 19.94
N TYR A 64 -15.51 1.57 19.24
CA TYR A 64 -16.67 2.20 18.64
C TYR A 64 -17.96 1.75 19.30
N GLU A 65 -18.94 2.62 19.28
CA GLU A 65 -20.30 2.28 19.71
C GLU A 65 -20.92 1.25 18.76
N LYS A 66 -21.94 0.55 19.27
CA LYS A 66 -22.70 -0.37 18.45
C LYS A 66 -23.34 0.36 17.27
N ASP A 67 -23.44 -0.34 16.14
CA ASP A 67 -24.05 0.17 14.89
C ASP A 67 -23.32 1.39 14.26
N THR A 68 -22.08 1.65 14.67
CA THR A 68 -21.20 2.62 13.99
C THR A 68 -20.87 2.13 12.57
N THR A 69 -20.80 3.04 11.62
CA THR A 69 -20.30 2.79 10.26
C THR A 69 -18.94 3.46 10.05
N MET A 70 -18.18 2.97 9.08
CA MET A 70 -16.98 3.64 8.59
C MET A 70 -17.14 3.94 7.10
N ALA A 71 -16.73 5.13 6.69
CA ALA A 71 -16.70 5.52 5.31
C ALA A 71 -15.52 4.85 4.58
N ILE A 72 -15.76 4.44 3.34
CA ILE A 72 -14.76 3.94 2.41
C ILE A 72 -14.52 5.01 1.36
N TYR A 73 -13.26 5.25 1.06
CA TYR A 73 -12.82 6.38 0.26
C TYR A 73 -12.14 5.94 -1.03
N ASP A 74 -12.03 6.89 -1.95
CA ASP A 74 -11.20 6.84 -3.14
C ASP A 74 -10.35 8.11 -3.17
N GLY A 75 -9.06 7.98 -3.49
CA GLY A 75 -8.11 9.08 -3.59
C GLY A 75 -7.31 9.41 -2.33
N ARG A 76 -7.48 8.70 -1.23
CA ARG A 76 -6.71 8.97 0.00
C ARG A 76 -5.21 8.80 -0.17
N MET A 77 -4.77 7.89 -1.01
CA MET A 77 -3.35 7.65 -1.30
C MET A 77 -2.67 8.82 -2.01
N HIS A 78 -3.44 9.75 -2.59
CA HIS A 78 -2.92 10.89 -3.36
C HIS A 78 -3.03 12.21 -2.60
N THR A 79 -3.40 12.22 -1.31
CA THR A 79 -3.48 13.45 -0.52
C THR A 79 -2.10 13.90 -0.07
N GLU A 80 -1.83 15.19 -0.14
CA GLU A 80 -0.55 15.77 0.32
C GLU A 80 -0.42 15.72 1.84
N TRP A 81 -1.54 15.84 2.55
CA TRP A 81 -1.62 15.83 4.00
C TRP A 81 -2.69 14.84 4.45
N ILE A 82 -2.47 14.21 5.60
CA ILE A 82 -3.39 13.22 6.16
C ILE A 82 -4.82 13.76 6.37
N THR A 83 -4.93 15.06 6.64
CA THR A 83 -6.21 15.75 6.91
C THR A 83 -6.83 16.39 5.68
N ASP A 84 -6.14 16.40 4.55
CA ASP A 84 -6.66 16.97 3.31
C ASP A 84 -7.62 15.98 2.64
N MET A 85 -8.90 16.20 2.85
CA MET A 85 -9.97 15.40 2.27
C MET A 85 -10.59 16.05 1.02
N THR A 86 -10.03 17.15 0.51
CA THR A 86 -10.62 17.92 -0.60
C THR A 86 -10.64 17.18 -1.94
N LYS A 87 -9.70 16.25 -2.12
CA LYS A 87 -9.58 15.40 -3.32
C LYS A 87 -10.06 13.96 -3.10
N VAL A 88 -10.68 13.71 -1.95
CA VAL A 88 -11.10 12.38 -1.56
C VAL A 88 -12.60 12.23 -1.77
N THR A 89 -13.01 11.13 -2.39
CA THR A 89 -14.42 10.82 -2.64
C THR A 89 -14.88 9.70 -1.72
N VAL A 90 -16.04 9.87 -1.09
CA VAL A 90 -16.71 8.79 -0.34
C VAL A 90 -17.36 7.83 -1.33
N LYS A 91 -16.97 6.57 -1.31
CA LYS A 91 -17.54 5.50 -2.16
C LYS A 91 -18.74 4.83 -1.50
N GLY A 92 -18.82 4.86 -0.19
CA GLY A 92 -19.89 4.26 0.59
C GLY A 92 -19.48 4.06 2.04
N GLU A 93 -20.27 3.28 2.77
CA GLU A 93 -20.03 2.95 4.18
C GLU A 93 -20.18 1.45 4.42
N ILE A 94 -19.41 0.95 5.37
CA ILE A 94 -19.53 -0.42 5.87
C ILE A 94 -19.73 -0.42 7.39
N PRO A 95 -20.32 -1.47 7.98
CA PRO A 95 -20.36 -1.60 9.44
C PRO A 95 -18.97 -1.58 10.05
N GLN A 96 -18.78 -0.78 11.10
CA GLN A 96 -17.54 -0.76 11.85
C GLN A 96 -17.56 -1.86 12.92
N VAL A 97 -16.38 -2.46 13.17
CA VAL A 97 -16.21 -3.38 14.28
C VAL A 97 -16.09 -2.61 15.58
N ARG A 98 -16.47 -3.24 16.70
CA ARG A 98 -16.44 -2.59 18.01
C ARG A 98 -15.03 -2.17 18.45
N GLN A 99 -14.02 -2.95 18.08
CA GLN A 99 -12.63 -2.64 18.39
C GLN A 99 -11.78 -2.80 17.14
N THR A 100 -10.92 -1.80 16.87
CA THR A 100 -9.93 -1.84 15.81
C THR A 100 -8.54 -1.93 16.40
N TYR A 101 -7.60 -2.48 15.64
CA TYR A 101 -6.19 -2.48 15.98
C TYR A 101 -5.53 -1.17 15.52
N ALA A 102 -4.46 -0.79 16.23
CA ALA A 102 -3.58 0.26 15.76
C ALA A 102 -2.81 -0.22 14.54
N PHE A 103 -2.59 0.68 13.57
CA PHE A 103 -1.87 0.32 12.34
C PHE A 103 -1.09 1.52 11.79
N MET A 104 -0.07 1.20 11.00
CA MET A 104 0.73 2.16 10.26
C MET A 104 0.03 2.49 8.95
N ASP A 105 -0.35 3.76 8.80
CA ASP A 105 -1.00 4.31 7.63
C ASP A 105 0.01 5.04 6.75
N THR A 106 0.10 4.61 5.53
CA THR A 106 0.94 5.19 4.47
C THR A 106 0.08 5.30 3.21
N SER A 107 0.67 5.52 2.05
CA SER A 107 -0.08 5.44 0.79
C SER A 107 -0.86 4.12 0.70
N TYR A 108 -0.17 3.02 0.99
CA TYR A 108 -0.76 1.71 1.21
C TYR A 108 -0.52 1.31 2.66
N PRO A 109 -1.56 1.24 3.51
CA PRO A 109 -1.40 0.83 4.90
C PRO A 109 -0.71 -0.53 5.00
N CYS A 110 0.34 -0.66 5.83
CA CYS A 110 1.27 -1.78 5.68
C CYS A 110 1.39 -2.72 6.88
N MET A 111 1.14 -2.30 8.11
CA MET A 111 1.31 -3.15 9.28
C MET A 111 0.41 -2.74 10.44
N ASN A 112 -0.05 -3.71 11.23
CA ASN A 112 -0.77 -3.43 12.47
C ASN A 112 -0.02 -3.90 13.72
N GLU A 113 -0.54 -3.53 14.89
CA GLU A 113 0.03 -3.89 16.20
C GLU A 113 0.08 -5.40 16.49
N LYS A 114 -0.62 -6.21 15.71
CA LYS A 114 -0.61 -7.68 15.79
C LYS A 114 0.45 -8.31 14.89
N GLN A 115 1.32 -7.48 14.30
CA GLN A 115 2.35 -7.90 13.36
C GLN A 115 1.80 -8.51 12.06
N LEU A 116 0.55 -8.20 11.71
CA LEU A 116 0.04 -8.47 10.38
C LEU A 116 0.63 -7.41 9.44
N GLY A 117 1.46 -7.84 8.50
CA GLY A 117 2.00 -7.01 7.42
C GLY A 117 1.26 -7.30 6.12
N ILE A 118 1.07 -6.28 5.29
CA ILE A 118 0.51 -6.40 3.94
C ILE A 118 1.37 -5.55 3.01
N GLY A 119 1.93 -6.18 1.97
CA GLY A 119 2.55 -5.50 0.84
C GLY A 119 1.61 -5.53 -0.36
N GLU A 120 1.78 -4.61 -1.28
CA GLU A 120 0.95 -4.47 -2.47
C GLU A 120 1.83 -4.29 -3.71
N THR A 121 1.37 -4.79 -4.87
CA THR A 121 2.01 -4.58 -6.18
C THR A 121 0.94 -4.63 -7.26
N THR A 122 0.79 -3.55 -8.01
CA THR A 122 -0.16 -3.45 -9.14
C THR A 122 0.29 -4.31 -10.32
N ILE A 123 -0.61 -5.13 -10.86
CA ILE A 123 -0.39 -5.99 -12.02
C ILE A 123 -1.29 -5.64 -13.22
N THR A 124 -1.94 -4.49 -13.19
CA THR A 124 -2.88 -3.95 -14.19
C THR A 124 -4.09 -4.84 -14.54
N GLY A 125 -3.92 -6.10 -14.88
CA GLY A 125 -5.02 -6.99 -15.23
C GLY A 125 -5.72 -6.65 -16.56
N LYS A 126 -6.81 -7.34 -16.84
CA LYS A 126 -7.63 -7.13 -18.04
C LYS A 126 -8.64 -6.00 -17.84
N ARG A 127 -8.70 -5.07 -18.79
CA ARG A 127 -9.60 -3.90 -18.71
C ARG A 127 -11.07 -4.26 -18.53
N GLU A 128 -11.54 -5.32 -19.17
CA GLU A 128 -12.92 -5.80 -19.08
C GLU A 128 -13.32 -6.31 -17.69
N LEU A 129 -12.35 -6.57 -16.83
CA LEU A 129 -12.59 -6.98 -15.44
C LEU A 129 -12.71 -5.79 -14.48
N ARG A 130 -12.40 -4.58 -14.92
CA ARG A 130 -12.54 -3.39 -14.09
C ARG A 130 -14.01 -3.09 -13.80
N ASN A 131 -14.30 -2.83 -12.54
CA ASN A 131 -15.64 -2.45 -12.09
C ASN A 131 -15.61 -1.06 -11.42
N PRO A 132 -15.73 0.05 -12.17
CA PRO A 132 -15.65 1.39 -11.61
C PRO A 132 -16.78 1.72 -10.62
N LYS A 133 -17.81 0.87 -10.56
CA LYS A 133 -18.91 0.97 -9.58
C LYS A 133 -18.61 0.24 -8.28
N GLY A 134 -17.51 -0.50 -8.19
CA GLY A 134 -17.07 -1.13 -6.98
C GLY A 134 -16.79 -0.09 -5.88
N MET A 135 -16.94 -0.50 -4.64
CA MET A 135 -16.71 0.39 -3.50
C MET A 135 -15.24 0.48 -3.13
N PHE A 136 -14.50 -0.62 -3.24
CA PHE A 136 -13.15 -0.71 -2.69
C PHE A 136 -12.06 -0.50 -3.74
N MET A 137 -11.13 0.40 -3.42
CA MET A 137 -9.77 0.43 -3.92
C MET A 137 -8.89 -0.42 -3.01
N ILE A 138 -7.70 -0.79 -3.47
CA ILE A 138 -6.85 -1.74 -2.74
C ILE A 138 -6.39 -1.21 -1.38
N GLU A 139 -6.02 0.06 -1.28
CA GLU A 139 -5.56 0.69 -0.04
C GLU A 139 -6.65 0.71 1.05
N GLU A 140 -7.92 0.84 0.68
CA GLU A 140 -9.02 0.79 1.63
C GLU A 140 -9.31 -0.65 2.10
N LEU A 141 -9.10 -1.67 1.24
CA LEU A 141 -9.15 -3.07 1.67
C LEU A 141 -8.04 -3.39 2.68
N GLN A 142 -6.80 -2.95 2.42
CA GLN A 142 -5.69 -3.11 3.33
C GLN A 142 -5.97 -2.43 4.68
N ARG A 143 -6.50 -1.20 4.65
CA ARG A 143 -6.90 -0.45 5.84
C ARG A 143 -7.91 -1.22 6.70
N VAL A 144 -8.96 -1.73 6.09
CA VAL A 144 -9.99 -2.52 6.81
C VAL A 144 -9.41 -3.82 7.35
N ALA A 145 -8.57 -4.51 6.58
CA ALA A 145 -7.92 -5.74 7.01
C ALA A 145 -6.98 -5.51 8.21
N LEU A 146 -6.15 -4.45 8.18
CA LEU A 146 -5.24 -4.12 9.27
C LEU A 146 -5.99 -3.69 10.54
N GLN A 147 -7.14 -3.03 10.42
CA GLN A 147 -7.98 -2.70 11.56
C GLN A 147 -8.60 -3.91 12.25
N ARG A 148 -8.81 -5.03 11.54
CA ARG A 148 -9.72 -6.09 11.99
C ARG A 148 -9.11 -7.46 12.10
N CYS A 149 -7.97 -7.72 11.45
CA CYS A 149 -7.36 -9.04 11.34
C CYS A 149 -6.06 -9.16 12.12
N THR A 150 -5.78 -10.37 12.59
CA THR A 150 -4.53 -10.70 13.31
C THR A 150 -3.60 -11.59 12.47
N THR A 151 -4.12 -12.22 11.43
CA THR A 151 -3.38 -13.13 10.57
C THR A 151 -3.62 -12.87 9.09
N ALA A 152 -2.64 -13.20 8.25
CA ALA A 152 -2.77 -13.10 6.80
C ALA A 152 -3.99 -13.87 6.25
N ARG A 153 -4.30 -15.04 6.82
CA ARG A 153 -5.44 -15.85 6.38
C ARG A 153 -6.79 -15.19 6.71
N GLU A 154 -6.90 -14.53 7.86
CA GLU A 154 -8.09 -13.72 8.20
C GLU A 154 -8.23 -12.54 7.25
N ALA A 155 -7.13 -11.83 6.96
CA ALA A 155 -7.11 -10.70 6.03
C ALA A 155 -7.58 -11.11 4.63
N ILE A 156 -7.05 -12.21 4.08
CA ILE A 156 -7.46 -12.72 2.75
C ILE A 156 -8.96 -13.03 2.72
N LYS A 157 -9.49 -13.69 3.75
CA LYS A 157 -10.92 -14.01 3.83
C LYS A 157 -11.78 -12.76 3.93
N LEU A 158 -11.41 -11.83 4.82
CA LEU A 158 -12.16 -10.60 5.01
C LEU A 158 -12.18 -9.76 3.73
N MET A 159 -11.03 -9.54 3.09
CA MET A 159 -10.95 -8.79 1.84
C MET A 159 -11.78 -9.45 0.74
N GLY A 160 -11.75 -10.77 0.61
CA GLY A 160 -12.57 -11.51 -0.35
C GLY A 160 -14.08 -11.32 -0.11
N GLU A 161 -14.54 -11.37 1.14
CA GLU A 161 -15.96 -11.13 1.47
C GLU A 161 -16.38 -9.66 1.22
N LEU A 162 -15.51 -8.71 1.51
CA LEU A 162 -15.75 -7.30 1.23
C LEU A 162 -15.89 -7.04 -0.28
N ILE A 163 -14.98 -7.58 -1.09
CA ILE A 163 -15.03 -7.48 -2.55
C ILE A 163 -16.31 -8.11 -3.09
N LYS A 164 -16.67 -9.28 -2.60
CA LYS A 164 -17.88 -9.98 -3.02
C LYS A 164 -19.16 -9.18 -2.70
N THR A 165 -19.19 -8.50 -1.57
CA THR A 165 -20.37 -7.78 -1.08
C THR A 165 -20.49 -6.40 -1.70
N TYR A 166 -19.39 -5.66 -1.80
CA TYR A 166 -19.39 -4.24 -2.14
C TYR A 166 -18.71 -3.91 -3.47
N GLY A 167 -18.03 -4.88 -4.07
CA GLY A 167 -17.32 -4.72 -5.34
C GLY A 167 -15.94 -4.11 -5.18
N TYR A 168 -15.09 -4.42 -6.15
CA TYR A 168 -13.71 -3.95 -6.28
C TYR A 168 -13.60 -3.04 -7.50
N ALA A 169 -13.00 -1.86 -7.36
CA ALA A 169 -12.96 -0.83 -8.39
C ALA A 169 -11.59 -0.63 -9.02
N ASP A 170 -10.56 -1.16 -8.38
CA ASP A 170 -9.16 -0.95 -8.77
C ASP A 170 -8.67 -1.85 -9.90
N SER A 171 -7.39 -1.71 -10.24
CA SER A 171 -6.66 -2.58 -11.16
C SER A 171 -6.47 -3.99 -10.57
N GLY A 172 -5.79 -4.87 -11.30
CA GLY A 172 -5.35 -6.15 -10.73
C GLY A 172 -4.20 -5.91 -9.77
N GLU A 173 -4.29 -6.50 -8.57
CA GLU A 173 -3.32 -6.33 -7.50
C GLU A 173 -2.80 -7.68 -7.00
N CYS A 174 -1.54 -7.70 -6.59
CA CYS A 174 -0.91 -8.80 -5.88
C CYS A 174 -0.62 -8.37 -4.45
N LEU A 175 -1.20 -9.07 -3.48
CA LEU A 175 -0.96 -8.82 -2.04
C LEU A 175 -0.03 -9.87 -1.45
N THR A 176 0.88 -9.41 -0.60
CA THR A 176 1.87 -10.25 0.10
C THR A 176 1.74 -10.13 1.61
#